data_40203470dc0cd2234cbc21708ea68866
#
_entry.id   40203470dc0cd2234cbc21708ea68866
#
_cell.length_a   1.000
_cell.length_b   1.000
_cell.length_c   1.000
_cell.angle_alpha   90.00
_cell.angle_beta   90.00
_cell.angle_gamma   90.00
#
_symmetry.space_group_name_H-M   'P 1'
#
loop_
_entity.id
_entity.type
_entity.pdbx_description
1 polymer ?
#
loop_
_entity_poly.entity_id
_entity_poly.type
_entity_poly.pdbx_seq_one_letter_code
_entity_poly.pdbx_strand_id
1 'polypeptide(L)'
;MVARIFKIIVIAMIALIVFVIWAGMSLFRGIDLGGTGHATSPGIIDEYKARKIKMEKMEQLQANLEFTCKHEEKPELSQETQQLYNYALYHDLHNMWTGKRGDAVWNGLARYYRIAAMNGDYKANIRLQYLLKSGRISSDMPQTEVHNLNEELAKQLPATAYYNLYGYLDVGYGVRTEKDGKYAYLRKAADLGSREAQYVVADILGSINDDETLELRIKLVDQLRACASEQGVGDASDMLGIRLERKKEYQKALEAFHQGVKNGSAISANILTKIFKHTREEYLEELNLQEDQERVRRYKIIWDYLSDKDYLQPKVPDLDDIVPLPPAKLPEWDGKIAFQRWFEGEAPPKPDEALVRRLAWQAGLNGDTGLDEKTGMPKKPTK
;
A
#
# COMPACT_ATOMS: atom_id res chain seq x y z
N MET A 1 -6.61 -27.55 17.64
CA MET A 1 -7.03 -27.92 16.26
C MET A 1 -6.62 -26.87 15.26
N VAL A 2 -6.84 -25.56 15.51
CA VAL A 2 -6.48 -24.42 14.64
C VAL A 2 -4.99 -24.36 14.29
N ALA A 3 -4.08 -24.57 15.26
CA ALA A 3 -2.63 -24.55 15.02
C ALA A 3 -2.11 -25.68 14.10
N ARG A 4 -2.80 -26.84 14.07
CA ARG A 4 -2.44 -27.92 13.13
C ARG A 4 -2.92 -27.64 11.71
N ILE A 5 -4.11 -27.06 11.57
CA ILE A 5 -4.65 -26.66 10.26
C ILE A 5 -3.79 -25.53 9.66
N PHE A 6 -3.38 -24.56 10.49
CA PHE A 6 -2.48 -23.48 10.08
C PHE A 6 -1.12 -23.98 9.59
N LYS A 7 -0.50 -24.96 10.30
CA LYS A 7 0.74 -25.61 9.84
C LYS A 7 0.58 -26.32 8.49
N ILE A 8 -0.53 -27.01 8.28
CA ILE A 8 -0.77 -27.75 7.02
C ILE A 8 -0.94 -26.78 5.84
N ILE A 9 -1.66 -25.67 6.02
CA ILE A 9 -1.85 -24.66 4.97
C ILE A 9 -0.53 -23.95 4.64
N VAL A 10 0.25 -23.62 5.64
CA VAL A 10 1.58 -22.98 5.44
C VAL A 10 2.53 -23.94 4.72
N ILE A 11 2.57 -25.20 5.10
CA ILE A 11 3.41 -26.23 4.45
C ILE A 11 2.98 -26.45 2.99
N ALA A 12 1.68 -26.49 2.70
CA ALA A 12 1.16 -26.63 1.35
C ALA A 12 1.48 -25.43 0.45
N MET A 13 1.43 -24.20 0.96
CA MET A 13 1.80 -23.00 0.21
C MET A 13 3.31 -22.89 -0.02
N ILE A 14 4.14 -23.26 0.96
CA ILE A 14 5.60 -23.30 0.81
C ILE A 14 6.01 -24.37 -0.20
N ALA A 15 5.40 -25.53 -0.16
CA ALA A 15 5.62 -26.58 -1.15
C ALA A 15 5.26 -26.12 -2.57
N LEU A 16 4.24 -25.28 -2.72
CA LEU A 16 3.81 -24.75 -4.01
C LEU A 16 4.82 -23.71 -4.56
N ILE A 17 5.31 -22.80 -3.72
CA ILE A 17 6.32 -21.79 -4.12
C ILE A 17 7.67 -22.46 -4.42
N VAL A 18 8.08 -23.42 -3.59
CA VAL A 18 9.30 -24.21 -3.81
C VAL A 18 9.17 -25.07 -5.07
N PHE A 19 7.99 -25.61 -5.36
CA PHE A 19 7.71 -26.37 -6.57
C PHE A 19 7.77 -25.49 -7.83
N VAL A 20 7.27 -24.25 -7.79
CA VAL A 20 7.36 -23.30 -8.92
C VAL A 20 8.81 -22.88 -9.18
N ILE A 21 9.59 -22.63 -8.13
CA ILE A 21 11.02 -22.30 -8.24
C ILE A 21 11.82 -23.53 -8.69
N TRP A 22 11.51 -24.72 -8.15
CA TRP A 22 12.19 -25.97 -8.52
C TRP A 22 11.84 -26.42 -9.94
N ALA A 23 10.59 -26.29 -10.38
CA ALA A 23 10.17 -26.54 -11.75
C ALA A 23 10.81 -25.57 -12.75
N GLY A 24 10.99 -24.29 -12.37
CA GLY A 24 11.76 -23.32 -13.14
C GLY A 24 13.25 -23.70 -13.25
N MET A 25 13.88 -24.15 -12.14
CA MET A 25 15.29 -24.56 -12.13
C MET A 25 15.54 -25.93 -12.74
N SER A 26 14.59 -26.85 -12.75
CA SER A 26 14.76 -28.17 -13.37
C SER A 26 14.69 -28.12 -14.90
N LEU A 27 14.09 -27.08 -15.48
CA LEU A 27 14.09 -26.84 -16.93
C LEU A 27 15.46 -26.39 -17.46
N PHE A 28 16.35 -25.83 -16.61
CA PHE A 28 17.70 -25.40 -16.98
C PHE A 28 18.80 -26.46 -16.80
N ARG A 29 18.51 -27.64 -16.23
CA ARG A 29 19.50 -28.69 -16.00
C ARG A 29 19.66 -29.73 -17.12
N GLY A 30 19.11 -29.50 -18.30
CA GLY A 30 19.07 -30.44 -19.41
C GLY A 30 19.85 -30.02 -20.67
N ILE A 31 20.79 -29.09 -20.59
CA ILE A 31 21.66 -28.81 -21.76
C ILE A 31 23.05 -29.42 -21.49
N ASP A 32 23.18 -30.67 -21.91
CA ASP A 32 24.47 -31.34 -22.01
C ASP A 32 25.10 -30.95 -23.37
N LEU A 33 26.19 -30.17 -23.29
CA LEU A 33 26.98 -29.78 -24.46
C LEU A 33 28.09 -30.83 -24.71
N GLY A 34 27.70 -31.91 -25.37
CA GLY A 34 28.73 -32.86 -25.81
C GLY A 34 28.18 -34.19 -26.32
N GLY A 35 27.83 -34.25 -27.58
CA GLY A 35 27.54 -35.51 -28.22
C GLY A 35 27.07 -35.33 -29.67
N THR A 36 27.90 -35.64 -30.65
CA THR A 36 27.49 -35.77 -32.05
C THR A 36 26.55 -36.96 -32.22
N GLY A 37 25.26 -36.72 -31.98
CA GLY A 37 24.19 -37.68 -32.25
C GLY A 37 23.14 -36.98 -33.13
N HIS A 38 22.77 -37.66 -34.21
CA HIS A 38 21.67 -37.24 -35.07
C HIS A 38 20.42 -36.92 -34.24
N ALA A 39 20.04 -35.65 -34.16
CA ALA A 39 18.77 -35.23 -33.57
C ALA A 39 17.65 -35.76 -34.44
N THR A 40 17.01 -36.85 -34.03
CA THR A 40 15.71 -37.26 -34.56
C THR A 40 14.68 -36.20 -34.11
N SER A 41 14.04 -35.56 -35.06
CA SER A 41 12.94 -34.62 -34.74
C SER A 41 11.92 -35.29 -33.82
N PRO A 42 11.44 -34.63 -32.76
CA PRO A 42 10.43 -35.19 -31.88
C PRO A 42 9.24 -35.65 -32.71
N GLY A 43 8.76 -36.85 -32.49
CA GLY A 43 7.60 -37.36 -33.23
C GLY A 43 6.34 -36.53 -32.87
N ILE A 44 5.39 -36.43 -33.78
CA ILE A 44 4.11 -35.69 -33.63
C ILE A 44 3.44 -36.00 -32.25
N ILE A 45 3.58 -37.25 -31.79
CA ILE A 45 3.04 -37.71 -30.49
C ILE A 45 3.81 -37.06 -29.31
N ASP A 46 5.11 -36.86 -29.43
CA ASP A 46 5.92 -36.25 -28.36
C ASP A 46 5.66 -34.74 -28.29
N GLU A 47 5.47 -34.09 -29.45
CA GLU A 47 5.04 -32.69 -29.48
C GLU A 47 3.65 -32.48 -28.89
N TYR A 48 2.70 -33.40 -29.20
CA TYR A 48 1.36 -33.37 -28.64
C TYR A 48 1.38 -33.54 -27.10
N LYS A 49 2.14 -34.50 -26.60
CA LYS A 49 2.31 -34.72 -25.14
C LYS A 49 2.94 -33.52 -24.46
N ALA A 50 4.00 -32.92 -25.05
CA ALA A 50 4.65 -31.74 -24.54
C ALA A 50 3.69 -30.53 -24.48
N ARG A 51 2.89 -30.30 -25.54
CA ARG A 51 1.84 -29.27 -25.57
C ARG A 51 0.77 -29.51 -24.49
N LYS A 52 0.31 -30.75 -24.32
CA LYS A 52 -0.69 -31.10 -23.31
C LYS A 52 -0.16 -30.82 -21.90
N ILE A 53 1.06 -31.22 -21.57
CA ILE A 53 1.70 -30.96 -20.28
C ILE A 53 1.87 -29.46 -20.06
N LYS A 54 2.23 -28.69 -21.11
CA LYS A 54 2.36 -27.24 -21.05
C LYS A 54 1.00 -26.58 -20.78
N MET A 55 -0.06 -27.02 -21.43
CA MET A 55 -1.44 -26.53 -21.20
C MET A 55 -1.91 -26.81 -19.78
N GLU A 56 -1.75 -28.03 -19.29
CA GLU A 56 -2.13 -28.41 -17.91
C GLU A 56 -1.36 -27.58 -16.86
N LYS A 57 -0.06 -27.31 -17.07
CA LYS A 57 0.72 -26.43 -16.21
C LYS A 57 0.23 -24.98 -16.28
N MET A 58 -0.13 -24.48 -17.47
CA MET A 58 -0.66 -23.13 -17.61
C MET A 58 -2.04 -22.97 -16.97
N GLU A 59 -2.92 -23.97 -17.09
CA GLU A 59 -4.23 -24.00 -16.41
C GLU A 59 -4.06 -24.00 -14.88
N GLN A 60 -3.13 -24.81 -14.34
CA GLN A 60 -2.81 -24.81 -12.90
C GLN A 60 -2.22 -23.47 -12.43
N LEU A 61 -1.33 -22.86 -13.22
CA LEU A 61 -0.80 -21.53 -12.94
C LEU A 61 -1.92 -20.48 -12.95
N GLN A 62 -2.79 -20.53 -13.94
CA GLN A 62 -3.92 -19.62 -14.06
C GLN A 62 -4.86 -19.72 -12.84
N ALA A 63 -5.22 -20.94 -12.43
CA ALA A 63 -6.05 -21.15 -11.24
C ALA A 63 -5.39 -20.66 -9.94
N ASN A 64 -4.06 -20.79 -9.83
CA ASN A 64 -3.30 -20.32 -8.67
C ASN A 64 -3.02 -18.81 -8.67
N LEU A 65 -3.13 -18.16 -9.84
CA LEU A 65 -2.93 -16.71 -10.01
C LEU A 65 -4.27 -15.95 -10.11
N GLU A 66 -5.40 -16.59 -9.84
CA GLU A 66 -6.68 -15.90 -9.75
C GLU A 66 -6.63 -14.83 -8.67
N PHE A 67 -7.08 -13.65 -9.04
CA PHE A 67 -7.19 -12.52 -8.14
C PHE A 67 -8.60 -11.93 -8.23
N THR A 68 -9.21 -11.74 -7.09
CA THR A 68 -10.46 -10.98 -6.96
C THR A 68 -10.14 -9.71 -6.19
N CYS A 69 -10.45 -8.56 -6.78
CA CYS A 69 -10.30 -7.29 -6.08
C CYS A 69 -11.16 -7.27 -4.83
N LYS A 70 -10.50 -7.12 -3.69
CA LYS A 70 -11.12 -6.92 -2.38
C LYS A 70 -10.58 -5.65 -1.76
N HIS A 71 -11.43 -4.98 -1.01
CA HIS A 71 -11.07 -3.83 -0.20
C HIS A 71 -11.18 -4.25 1.27
N GLU A 72 -10.17 -3.93 2.06
CA GLU A 72 -10.26 -4.13 3.50
C GLU A 72 -11.24 -3.12 4.10
N GLU A 73 -12.30 -3.62 4.72
CA GLU A 73 -13.30 -2.79 5.39
C GLU A 73 -12.69 -2.12 6.63
N LYS A 74 -12.91 -0.82 6.74
CA LYS A 74 -12.42 -0.02 7.86
C LYS A 74 -13.54 0.20 8.85
N PRO A 75 -13.36 -0.18 10.13
CA PRO A 75 -14.39 0.07 11.14
C PRO A 75 -14.60 1.57 11.38
N GLU A 76 -15.77 1.93 11.81
CA GLU A 76 -16.05 3.29 12.27
C GLU A 76 -15.22 3.60 13.51
N LEU A 77 -14.71 4.83 13.58
CA LEU A 77 -13.90 5.32 14.67
C LEU A 77 -14.72 6.18 15.63
N SER A 78 -14.48 6.00 16.91
CA SER A 78 -15.05 6.85 17.95
C SER A 78 -14.62 8.30 17.77
N GLN A 79 -15.55 9.25 17.95
CA GLN A 79 -15.23 10.67 17.93
C GLN A 79 -14.21 11.06 19.02
N GLU A 80 -14.23 10.37 20.14
CA GLU A 80 -13.33 10.61 21.26
C GLU A 80 -11.89 10.20 20.92
N THR A 81 -11.70 9.01 20.34
CA THR A 81 -10.35 8.58 19.91
C THR A 81 -9.84 9.45 18.77
N GLN A 82 -10.72 9.87 17.86
CA GLN A 82 -10.35 10.78 16.78
C GLN A 82 -9.90 12.17 17.28
N GLN A 83 -10.42 12.67 18.41
CA GLN A 83 -9.89 13.91 19.01
C GLN A 83 -8.41 13.77 19.40
N LEU A 84 -8.05 12.65 20.04
CA LEU A 84 -6.68 12.37 20.42
C LEU A 84 -5.79 12.22 19.16
N TYR A 85 -6.25 11.43 18.20
CA TYR A 85 -5.53 11.19 16.96
C TYR A 85 -5.30 12.47 16.16
N ASN A 86 -6.34 13.28 15.93
CA ASN A 86 -6.26 14.49 15.12
C ASN A 86 -5.32 15.53 15.75
N TYR A 87 -5.40 15.71 17.08
CA TYR A 87 -4.47 16.57 17.81
C TYR A 87 -3.03 16.08 17.64
N ALA A 88 -2.80 14.80 17.89
CA ALA A 88 -1.45 14.23 17.80
C ALA A 88 -0.92 14.30 16.35
N LEU A 89 -1.73 13.97 15.36
CA LEU A 89 -1.35 13.98 13.95
C LEU A 89 -0.96 15.38 13.47
N TYR A 90 -1.73 16.41 13.82
CA TYR A 90 -1.45 17.78 13.44
C TYR A 90 -0.05 18.22 13.92
N HIS A 91 0.23 18.04 15.20
CA HIS A 91 1.52 18.44 15.79
C HIS A 91 2.68 17.56 15.31
N ASP A 92 2.45 16.28 15.12
CA ASP A 92 3.41 15.33 14.55
C ASP A 92 3.83 15.74 13.12
N LEU A 93 2.88 16.01 12.24
CA LEU A 93 3.17 16.43 10.87
C LEU A 93 3.90 17.77 10.80
N HIS A 94 3.57 18.73 11.67
CA HIS A 94 4.31 19.99 11.77
C HIS A 94 5.74 19.82 12.28
N ASN A 95 6.02 18.73 13.01
CA ASN A 95 7.37 18.40 13.49
C ASN A 95 8.20 17.56 12.49
N MET A 96 7.58 17.09 11.38
CA MET A 96 8.23 16.14 10.44
C MET A 96 9.51 16.69 9.79
N TRP A 97 9.56 17.98 9.49
CA TRP A 97 10.70 18.59 8.80
C TRP A 97 11.85 18.96 9.75
N THR A 98 11.55 19.50 10.91
CA THR A 98 12.54 20.06 11.84
C THR A 98 12.83 19.18 13.04
N GLY A 99 11.92 18.24 13.34
CA GLY A 99 12.02 17.38 14.51
C GLY A 99 13.14 16.34 14.39
N LYS A 100 13.73 16.02 15.54
CA LYS A 100 14.78 15.01 15.67
C LYS A 100 14.20 13.72 16.27
N ARG A 101 14.80 12.59 15.94
CA ARG A 101 14.42 11.31 16.56
C ARG A 101 14.44 11.42 18.08
N GLY A 102 13.37 10.97 18.75
CA GLY A 102 13.23 10.99 20.20
C GLY A 102 13.08 12.38 20.81
N ASP A 103 12.72 13.40 20.02
CA ASP A 103 12.54 14.75 20.59
C ASP A 103 11.30 14.85 21.50
N ALA A 104 11.23 15.95 22.26
CA ALA A 104 10.19 16.16 23.24
C ALA A 104 8.78 16.27 22.61
N VAL A 105 8.68 16.77 21.36
CA VAL A 105 7.39 16.90 20.69
C VAL A 105 6.78 15.54 20.43
N TRP A 106 7.49 14.65 19.71
CA TRP A 106 6.97 13.31 19.44
C TRP A 106 6.77 12.48 20.70
N ASN A 107 7.69 12.53 21.66
CA ASN A 107 7.54 11.82 22.93
C ASN A 107 6.31 12.32 23.72
N GLY A 108 6.03 13.62 23.67
CA GLY A 108 4.83 14.21 24.28
C GLY A 108 3.53 13.78 23.60
N LEU A 109 3.57 13.45 22.29
CA LEU A 109 2.42 12.98 21.52
C LEU A 109 2.17 11.46 21.68
N ALA A 110 3.17 10.70 22.12
CA ALA A 110 3.10 9.24 22.21
C ALA A 110 1.89 8.74 23.02
N ARG A 111 1.56 9.40 24.14
CA ARG A 111 0.42 9.01 24.99
C ARG A 111 -0.91 9.08 24.24
N TYR A 112 -1.13 10.10 23.42
CA TYR A 112 -2.38 10.25 22.67
C TYR A 112 -2.54 9.13 21.63
N TYR A 113 -1.46 8.82 20.89
CA TYR A 113 -1.47 7.72 19.93
C TYR A 113 -1.67 6.37 20.61
N ARG A 114 -0.98 6.08 21.73
CA ARG A 114 -1.11 4.83 22.48
C ARG A 114 -2.54 4.65 23.00
N ILE A 115 -3.10 5.69 23.63
CA ILE A 115 -4.44 5.64 24.20
C ILE A 115 -5.49 5.48 23.10
N ALA A 116 -5.41 6.25 22.01
CA ALA A 116 -6.34 6.12 20.89
C ALA A 116 -6.26 4.72 20.24
N ALA A 117 -5.04 4.22 19.98
CA ALA A 117 -4.81 2.91 19.38
C ALA A 117 -5.42 1.76 20.20
N MET A 118 -5.22 1.78 21.52
CA MET A 118 -5.74 0.74 22.42
C MET A 118 -7.26 0.85 22.69
N ASN A 119 -7.87 1.98 22.31
CA ASN A 119 -9.32 2.17 22.27
C ASN A 119 -9.90 2.00 20.84
N GLY A 120 -9.19 1.30 19.95
CA GLY A 120 -9.70 0.88 18.64
C GLY A 120 -9.48 1.86 17.50
N ASP A 121 -8.70 2.95 17.68
CA ASP A 121 -8.34 3.81 16.57
C ASP A 121 -7.19 3.22 15.75
N TYR A 122 -7.54 2.55 14.65
CA TYR A 122 -6.56 1.93 13.76
C TYR A 122 -5.63 2.95 13.09
N LYS A 123 -6.07 4.20 12.87
CA LYS A 123 -5.21 5.26 12.30
C LYS A 123 -4.11 5.63 13.28
N ALA A 124 -4.48 5.80 14.56
CA ALA A 124 -3.52 6.04 15.63
C ALA A 124 -2.55 4.87 15.79
N ASN A 125 -3.05 3.64 15.70
CA ASN A 125 -2.23 2.42 15.77
C ASN A 125 -1.17 2.39 14.65
N ILE A 126 -1.58 2.53 13.39
CA ILE A 126 -0.68 2.52 12.23
C ILE A 126 0.36 3.66 12.32
N ARG A 127 -0.08 4.87 12.70
CA ARG A 127 0.82 6.01 12.81
C ARG A 127 1.85 5.82 13.95
N LEU A 128 1.42 5.30 15.07
CA LEU A 128 2.31 4.99 16.20
C LEU A 128 3.37 3.96 15.81
N GLN A 129 3.00 2.88 15.12
CA GLN A 129 3.95 1.89 14.62
C GLN A 129 5.01 2.55 13.72
N TYR A 130 4.62 3.47 12.82
CA TYR A 130 5.55 4.21 11.99
C TYR A 130 6.51 5.08 12.82
N LEU A 131 6.01 5.82 13.80
CA LEU A 131 6.81 6.71 14.64
C LEU A 131 7.79 5.95 15.54
N LEU A 132 7.39 4.79 16.06
CA LEU A 132 8.26 3.89 16.83
C LEU A 132 9.36 3.28 15.94
N LYS A 133 9.00 2.73 14.77
CA LYS A 133 9.94 2.13 13.82
C LYS A 133 10.97 3.13 13.31
N SER A 134 10.57 4.38 13.08
CA SER A 134 11.46 5.45 12.64
C SER A 134 12.29 6.07 13.79
N GLY A 135 12.04 5.66 15.04
CA GLY A 135 12.70 6.19 16.22
C GLY A 135 12.31 7.63 16.58
N ARG A 136 11.21 8.13 16.01
CA ARG A 136 10.68 9.45 16.34
C ARG A 136 10.10 9.47 17.74
N ILE A 137 9.31 8.47 18.10
CA ILE A 137 8.88 8.20 19.47
C ILE A 137 9.87 7.23 20.09
N SER A 138 10.40 7.58 21.27
CA SER A 138 11.27 6.71 22.06
C SER A 138 10.44 5.64 22.76
N SER A 139 10.96 4.42 22.82
CA SER A 139 10.41 3.32 23.59
C SER A 139 11.57 2.46 24.09
N ASP A 140 11.47 1.93 25.32
CA ASP A 140 12.47 1.00 25.86
C ASP A 140 12.41 -0.36 25.15
N MET A 141 11.25 -0.69 24.55
CA MET A 141 11.01 -1.95 23.86
C MET A 141 10.31 -1.73 22.52
N PRO A 142 10.91 -0.99 21.56
CA PRO A 142 10.21 -0.53 20.35
C PRO A 142 9.71 -1.67 19.47
N GLN A 143 10.47 -2.75 19.33
CA GLN A 143 10.04 -3.92 18.56
C GLN A 143 8.84 -4.61 19.21
N THR A 144 8.89 -4.85 20.52
CA THR A 144 7.78 -5.45 21.27
C THR A 144 6.52 -4.59 21.16
N GLU A 145 6.66 -3.26 21.32
CA GLU A 145 5.53 -2.35 21.21
C GLU A 145 4.89 -2.38 19.82
N VAL A 146 5.69 -2.33 18.77
CA VAL A 146 5.22 -2.42 17.38
C VAL A 146 4.51 -3.75 17.10
N HIS A 147 5.05 -4.88 17.60
CA HIS A 147 4.39 -6.18 17.41
C HIS A 147 3.07 -6.29 18.18
N ASN A 148 3.02 -5.83 19.43
CA ASN A 148 1.78 -5.79 20.20
C ASN A 148 0.70 -4.94 19.50
N LEU A 149 1.09 -3.77 18.97
CA LEU A 149 0.19 -2.91 18.20
C LEU A 149 -0.29 -3.59 16.92
N ASN A 150 0.57 -4.32 16.23
CA ASN A 150 0.19 -5.03 15.02
C ASN A 150 -0.75 -6.23 15.28
N GLU A 151 -0.56 -6.94 16.41
CA GLU A 151 -1.48 -7.98 16.83
C GLU A 151 -2.86 -7.40 17.20
N GLU A 152 -2.90 -6.23 17.86
CA GLU A 152 -4.15 -5.53 18.12
C GLU A 152 -4.81 -5.04 16.84
N LEU A 153 -4.04 -4.49 15.90
CA LEU A 153 -4.50 -4.07 14.57
C LEU A 153 -5.12 -5.24 13.79
N ALA A 154 -4.55 -6.44 13.89
CA ALA A 154 -5.02 -7.62 13.17
C ALA A 154 -6.48 -8.02 13.49
N LYS A 155 -7.02 -7.57 14.63
CA LYS A 155 -8.42 -7.83 15.00
C LYS A 155 -9.40 -6.98 14.19
N GLN A 156 -8.96 -5.82 13.72
CA GLN A 156 -9.78 -4.86 12.98
C GLN A 156 -9.42 -4.84 11.49
N LEU A 157 -8.13 -4.82 11.18
CA LEU A 157 -7.56 -4.70 9.84
C LEU A 157 -6.55 -5.83 9.60
N PRO A 158 -7.01 -7.08 9.43
CA PRO A 158 -6.13 -8.24 9.25
C PRO A 158 -5.27 -8.15 7.99
N ALA A 159 -5.77 -7.57 6.89
CA ALA A 159 -5.00 -7.42 5.67
C ALA A 159 -3.83 -6.44 5.86
N THR A 160 -4.08 -5.30 6.48
CA THR A 160 -3.04 -4.32 6.84
C THR A 160 -2.03 -4.91 7.82
N ALA A 161 -2.48 -5.67 8.82
CA ALA A 161 -1.59 -6.30 9.79
C ALA A 161 -0.69 -7.38 9.15
N TYR A 162 -1.19 -8.17 8.20
CA TYR A 162 -0.37 -9.11 7.43
C TYR A 162 0.65 -8.40 6.53
N TYR A 163 0.27 -7.28 5.92
CA TYR A 163 1.21 -6.47 5.16
C TYR A 163 2.33 -5.88 6.04
N ASN A 164 1.98 -5.37 7.22
CA ASN A 164 2.97 -4.93 8.19
C ASN A 164 3.93 -6.06 8.58
N LEU A 165 3.40 -7.26 8.84
CA LEU A 165 4.20 -8.44 9.19
C LEU A 165 5.15 -8.82 8.04
N TYR A 166 4.69 -8.76 6.77
CA TYR A 166 5.59 -8.91 5.62
C TYR A 166 6.74 -7.91 5.69
N GLY A 167 6.46 -6.63 5.92
CA GLY A 167 7.49 -5.60 6.04
C GLY A 167 8.46 -5.83 7.22
N TYR A 168 7.97 -6.34 8.36
CA TYR A 168 8.84 -6.68 9.49
C TYR A 168 9.75 -7.87 9.19
N LEU A 169 9.23 -8.88 8.52
CA LEU A 169 10.00 -10.06 8.09
C LEU A 169 11.02 -9.70 7.02
N ASP A 170 10.69 -8.77 6.13
CA ASP A 170 11.58 -8.32 5.06
C ASP A 170 12.87 -7.71 5.59
N VAL A 171 12.77 -6.91 6.65
CA VAL A 171 13.91 -6.23 7.28
C VAL A 171 14.39 -6.89 8.58
N GLY A 172 13.79 -8.01 9.00
CA GLY A 172 14.15 -8.70 10.24
C GLY A 172 13.83 -7.91 11.51
N TYR A 173 12.76 -7.10 11.49
CA TYR A 173 12.39 -6.25 12.63
C TYR A 173 11.68 -7.04 13.74
N GLY A 174 12.48 -7.66 14.62
CA GLY A 174 12.00 -8.42 15.78
C GLY A 174 11.32 -9.75 15.46
N VAL A 175 11.24 -10.14 14.18
CA VAL A 175 10.64 -11.40 13.70
C VAL A 175 11.53 -12.04 12.66
N ARG A 176 11.42 -13.36 12.55
CA ARG A 176 12.15 -14.16 11.55
C ARG A 176 11.23 -15.21 10.95
N THR A 177 11.52 -15.60 9.73
CA THR A 177 10.88 -16.71 9.04
C THR A 177 11.93 -17.50 8.28
N GLU A 178 11.58 -18.66 7.78
CA GLU A 178 12.36 -19.38 6.79
C GLU A 178 12.50 -18.57 5.51
N LYS A 179 13.45 -18.98 4.66
CA LYS A 179 13.71 -18.32 3.38
C LYS A 179 12.41 -18.22 2.58
N ASP A 180 12.13 -17.02 2.06
CA ASP A 180 10.95 -16.71 1.25
C ASP A 180 9.59 -16.79 1.96
N GLY A 181 9.54 -17.18 3.23
CA GLY A 181 8.30 -17.28 4.01
C GLY A 181 7.52 -15.97 4.15
N LYS A 182 8.19 -14.81 4.01
CA LYS A 182 7.54 -13.49 4.02
C LYS A 182 6.51 -13.31 2.91
N TYR A 183 6.70 -13.92 1.74
CA TYR A 183 5.80 -13.79 0.59
C TYR A 183 4.42 -14.43 0.83
N ALA A 184 4.32 -15.43 1.70
CA ALA A 184 3.03 -16.00 2.11
C ALA A 184 2.17 -14.97 2.85
N TYR A 185 2.77 -14.14 3.68
CA TYR A 185 2.08 -13.03 4.37
C TYR A 185 1.70 -11.91 3.41
N LEU A 186 2.59 -11.57 2.46
CA LEU A 186 2.29 -10.58 1.43
C LEU A 186 1.11 -11.01 0.57
N ARG A 187 1.09 -12.25 0.09
CA ARG A 187 -0.03 -12.79 -0.70
C ARG A 187 -1.32 -12.78 0.11
N LYS A 188 -1.27 -13.25 1.36
CA LYS A 188 -2.43 -13.23 2.25
C LYS A 188 -2.98 -11.83 2.46
N ALA A 189 -2.11 -10.84 2.64
CA ALA A 189 -2.51 -9.45 2.77
C ALA A 189 -3.23 -8.96 1.51
N ALA A 190 -2.70 -9.23 0.32
CA ALA A 190 -3.31 -8.84 -0.95
C ALA A 190 -4.69 -9.48 -1.15
N ASP A 191 -4.84 -10.78 -0.86
CA ASP A 191 -6.09 -11.55 -0.98
C ASP A 191 -7.16 -11.10 0.01
N LEU A 192 -6.75 -10.54 1.16
CA LEU A 192 -7.64 -9.97 2.17
C LEU A 192 -8.00 -8.50 1.91
N GLY A 193 -7.37 -7.85 0.92
CA GLY A 193 -7.72 -6.50 0.50
C GLY A 193 -6.74 -5.40 0.90
N SER A 194 -5.52 -5.73 1.38
CA SER A 194 -4.49 -4.69 1.59
C SER A 194 -4.05 -4.11 0.26
N ARG A 195 -4.35 -2.83 0.05
CA ARG A 195 -3.99 -2.09 -1.16
C ARG A 195 -2.48 -2.01 -1.38
N GLU A 196 -1.72 -1.84 -0.30
CA GLU A 196 -0.26 -1.81 -0.36
C GLU A 196 0.30 -3.17 -0.78
N ALA A 197 -0.26 -4.27 -0.24
CA ALA A 197 0.14 -5.62 -0.62
C ALA A 197 -0.23 -5.94 -2.07
N GLN A 198 -1.40 -5.52 -2.54
CA GLN A 198 -1.83 -5.68 -3.94
C GLN A 198 -0.84 -4.97 -4.89
N TYR A 199 -0.45 -3.74 -4.56
CA TYR A 199 0.55 -3.01 -5.34
C TYR A 199 1.92 -3.70 -5.34
N VAL A 200 2.43 -4.12 -4.18
CA VAL A 200 3.73 -4.79 -4.07
C VAL A 200 3.74 -6.14 -4.78
N VAL A 201 2.65 -6.93 -4.70
CA VAL A 201 2.50 -8.18 -5.49
C VAL A 201 2.53 -7.88 -6.98
N ALA A 202 1.83 -6.83 -7.43
CA ALA A 202 1.84 -6.42 -8.84
C ALA A 202 3.25 -6.02 -9.31
N ASP A 203 4.01 -5.32 -8.48
CA ASP A 203 5.37 -4.88 -8.80
C ASP A 203 6.34 -6.06 -8.89
N ILE A 204 6.30 -7.00 -7.94
CA ILE A 204 7.07 -8.23 -7.97
C ILE A 204 6.74 -9.05 -9.23
N LEU A 205 5.46 -9.28 -9.52
CA LEU A 205 5.05 -10.03 -10.71
C LEU A 205 5.44 -9.34 -12.01
N GLY A 206 5.39 -8.00 -12.03
CA GLY A 206 5.80 -7.18 -13.18
C GLY A 206 7.30 -7.21 -13.45
N SER A 207 8.12 -7.46 -12.42
CA SER A 207 9.59 -7.51 -12.52
C SER A 207 10.13 -8.87 -13.00
N ILE A 208 9.32 -9.92 -13.03
CA ILE A 208 9.75 -11.24 -13.46
C ILE A 208 10.01 -11.22 -14.99
N ASN A 209 11.20 -11.65 -15.38
CA ASN A 209 11.58 -11.74 -16.78
C ASN A 209 11.40 -13.19 -17.27
N ASP A 210 10.19 -13.54 -17.68
CA ASP A 210 9.80 -14.83 -18.21
C ASP A 210 8.70 -14.66 -19.27
N ASP A 211 8.99 -15.05 -20.50
CA ASP A 211 8.09 -14.87 -21.64
C ASP A 211 6.91 -15.87 -21.61
N GLU A 212 7.10 -17.06 -21.05
CA GLU A 212 6.05 -18.09 -21.04
C GLU A 212 4.82 -17.69 -20.23
N THR A 213 5.02 -16.96 -19.13
CA THR A 213 3.94 -16.51 -18.24
C THR A 213 3.56 -15.05 -18.43
N LEU A 214 4.20 -14.35 -19.37
CA LEU A 214 4.12 -12.90 -19.53
C LEU A 214 2.66 -12.41 -19.67
N GLU A 215 1.88 -13.01 -20.56
CA GLU A 215 0.49 -12.59 -20.81
C GLU A 215 -0.37 -12.74 -19.56
N LEU A 216 -0.25 -13.89 -18.89
CA LEU A 216 -0.99 -14.18 -17.67
C LEU A 216 -0.60 -13.23 -16.53
N ARG A 217 0.70 -12.98 -16.35
CA ARG A 217 1.20 -12.04 -15.34
C ARG A 217 0.76 -10.61 -15.59
N ILE A 218 0.83 -10.15 -16.85
CA ILE A 218 0.40 -8.81 -17.21
C ILE A 218 -1.08 -8.58 -16.88
N LYS A 219 -1.95 -9.54 -17.18
CA LYS A 219 -3.38 -9.45 -16.84
C LYS A 219 -3.57 -9.31 -15.32
N LEU A 220 -2.88 -10.13 -14.55
CA LEU A 220 -2.95 -10.08 -13.09
C LEU A 220 -2.37 -8.78 -12.52
N VAL A 221 -1.25 -8.31 -13.04
CA VAL A 221 -0.63 -7.02 -12.68
C VAL A 221 -1.59 -5.85 -12.94
N ASP A 222 -2.25 -5.84 -14.10
CA ASP A 222 -3.23 -4.79 -14.44
C ASP A 222 -4.41 -4.81 -13.44
N GLN A 223 -4.93 -5.99 -13.08
CA GLN A 223 -6.02 -6.14 -12.08
C GLN A 223 -5.60 -5.68 -10.67
N LEU A 224 -4.44 -6.10 -10.22
CA LEU A 224 -3.89 -5.73 -8.90
C LEU A 224 -3.65 -4.21 -8.79
N ARG A 225 -3.07 -3.61 -9.84
CA ARG A 225 -2.84 -2.16 -9.88
C ARG A 225 -4.14 -1.36 -9.93
N ALA A 226 -5.13 -1.81 -10.70
CA ALA A 226 -6.44 -1.18 -10.72
C ALA A 226 -7.07 -1.20 -9.32
N CYS A 227 -7.10 -2.36 -8.67
CA CYS A 227 -7.65 -2.51 -7.32
C CYS A 227 -6.90 -1.66 -6.28
N ALA A 228 -5.58 -1.61 -6.32
CA ALA A 228 -4.77 -0.77 -5.42
C ALA A 228 -4.98 0.73 -5.68
N SER A 229 -5.12 1.13 -6.95
CA SER A 229 -5.40 2.50 -7.36
C SER A 229 -6.75 2.99 -6.82
N GLU A 230 -7.81 2.20 -6.96
CA GLU A 230 -9.14 2.50 -6.43
C GLU A 230 -9.11 2.71 -4.91
N GLN A 231 -8.25 2.01 -4.20
CA GLN A 231 -8.08 2.10 -2.75
C GLN A 231 -7.14 3.22 -2.29
N GLY A 232 -6.56 4.01 -3.21
CA GLY A 232 -5.79 5.20 -2.88
C GLY A 232 -4.28 5.04 -2.91
N VAL A 233 -3.74 4.07 -3.67
CA VAL A 233 -2.28 3.94 -3.92
C VAL A 233 -1.91 4.75 -5.15
N GLY A 234 -1.14 5.83 -4.96
CA GLY A 234 -0.73 6.75 -6.02
C GLY A 234 0.14 6.08 -7.08
N ASP A 235 1.17 5.34 -6.65
CA ASP A 235 2.07 4.61 -7.55
C ASP A 235 1.33 3.57 -8.41
N ALA A 236 0.29 2.93 -7.85
CA ALA A 236 -0.54 2.01 -8.62
C ALA A 236 -1.31 2.71 -9.74
N SER A 237 -1.82 3.93 -9.46
CA SER A 237 -2.50 4.76 -10.44
C SER A 237 -1.56 5.21 -11.56
N ASP A 238 -0.33 5.61 -11.21
CA ASP A 238 0.69 6.00 -12.18
C ASP A 238 1.03 4.85 -13.14
N MET A 239 1.30 3.66 -12.57
CA MET A 239 1.64 2.49 -13.37
C MET A 239 0.45 2.02 -14.23
N LEU A 240 -0.77 2.11 -13.72
CA LEU A 240 -1.99 1.81 -14.47
C LEU A 240 -2.17 2.80 -15.63
N GLY A 241 -2.04 4.10 -15.37
CA GLY A 241 -2.16 5.14 -16.38
C GLY A 241 -1.14 4.98 -17.50
N ILE A 242 0.14 4.77 -17.18
CA ILE A 242 1.21 4.50 -18.14
C ILE A 242 0.91 3.22 -18.97
N ARG A 243 0.37 2.21 -18.33
CA ARG A 243 0.00 0.96 -19.03
C ARG A 243 -1.14 1.15 -20.02
N LEU A 244 -2.18 1.89 -19.62
CA LEU A 244 -3.33 2.21 -20.46
C LEU A 244 -2.94 3.10 -21.65
N GLU A 245 -2.05 4.07 -21.42
CA GLU A 245 -1.47 4.91 -22.46
C GLU A 245 -0.74 4.08 -23.53
N ARG A 246 0.09 3.11 -23.11
CA ARG A 246 0.76 2.18 -24.06
C ARG A 246 -0.21 1.31 -24.86
N LYS A 247 -1.39 1.04 -24.30
CA LYS A 247 -2.49 0.34 -25.00
C LYS A 247 -3.32 1.28 -25.87
N LYS A 248 -3.01 2.58 -25.90
CA LYS A 248 -3.79 3.65 -26.56
C LYS A 248 -5.20 3.81 -25.99
N GLU A 249 -5.44 3.39 -24.76
CA GLU A 249 -6.69 3.58 -24.03
C GLU A 249 -6.68 4.93 -23.31
N TYR A 250 -6.56 6.03 -24.09
CA TYR A 250 -6.24 7.37 -23.57
C TYR A 250 -7.26 7.91 -22.58
N GLN A 251 -8.57 7.65 -22.78
CA GLN A 251 -9.60 8.08 -21.81
C GLN A 251 -9.39 7.43 -20.43
N LYS A 252 -9.18 6.11 -20.42
CA LYS A 252 -8.92 5.39 -19.16
C LYS A 252 -7.57 5.79 -18.53
N ALA A 253 -6.56 6.08 -19.36
CA ALA A 253 -5.28 6.57 -18.88
C ALA A 253 -5.42 7.93 -18.21
N LEU A 254 -6.20 8.85 -18.83
CA LEU A 254 -6.52 10.16 -18.26
C LEU A 254 -7.21 10.03 -16.89
N GLU A 255 -8.20 9.14 -16.78
CA GLU A 255 -8.92 8.84 -15.53
C GLU A 255 -7.99 8.23 -14.48
N ALA A 256 -7.10 7.31 -14.87
CA ALA A 256 -6.13 6.70 -13.97
C ALA A 256 -5.13 7.73 -13.42
N PHE A 257 -4.60 8.64 -14.24
CA PHE A 257 -3.75 9.73 -13.77
C PHE A 257 -4.51 10.71 -12.88
N HIS A 258 -5.77 11.02 -13.20
CA HIS A 258 -6.61 11.85 -12.33
C HIS A 258 -6.82 11.20 -10.96
N GLN A 259 -7.11 9.89 -10.94
CA GLN A 259 -7.16 9.11 -9.70
C GLN A 259 -5.79 9.12 -8.97
N GLY A 260 -4.68 9.09 -9.71
CA GLY A 260 -3.33 9.21 -9.15
C GLY A 260 -3.13 10.50 -8.39
N VAL A 261 -3.61 11.63 -8.92
CA VAL A 261 -3.56 12.92 -8.20
C VAL A 261 -4.41 12.89 -6.93
N LYS A 262 -5.63 12.34 -6.97
CA LYS A 262 -6.46 12.14 -5.75
C LYS A 262 -5.70 11.33 -4.70
N ASN A 263 -4.95 10.33 -5.15
CA ASN A 263 -4.14 9.46 -4.32
C ASN A 263 -2.81 10.08 -3.87
N GLY A 264 -2.51 11.33 -4.25
CA GLY A 264 -1.34 12.07 -3.83
C GLY A 264 -0.11 11.89 -4.73
N SER A 265 -0.28 11.38 -5.97
CA SER A 265 0.82 11.25 -6.91
C SER A 265 1.19 12.59 -7.57
N ALA A 266 2.40 13.06 -7.30
CA ALA A 266 3.01 14.17 -8.01
C ALA A 266 3.33 13.80 -9.48
N ILE A 267 3.64 12.53 -9.76
CA ILE A 267 3.91 12.04 -11.13
C ILE A 267 2.66 12.20 -11.99
N SER A 268 1.51 11.73 -11.51
CA SER A 268 0.22 11.89 -12.20
C SER A 268 -0.12 13.36 -12.43
N ALA A 269 0.09 14.24 -11.45
CA ALA A 269 -0.17 15.68 -11.60
C ALA A 269 0.71 16.31 -12.69
N ASN A 270 1.99 15.94 -12.75
CA ASN A 270 2.91 16.39 -13.81
C ASN A 270 2.47 15.85 -15.19
N ILE A 271 2.05 14.59 -15.29
CA ILE A 271 1.58 14.01 -16.54
C ILE A 271 0.34 14.77 -17.05
N LEU A 272 -0.64 15.05 -16.17
CA LEU A 272 -1.83 15.81 -16.54
C LEU A 272 -1.52 17.24 -16.94
N THR A 273 -0.54 17.89 -16.29
CA THR A 273 -0.04 19.19 -16.74
C THR A 273 0.45 19.13 -18.19
N LYS A 274 1.18 18.07 -18.56
CA LYS A 274 1.70 17.89 -19.93
C LYS A 274 0.60 17.56 -20.93
N ILE A 275 -0.39 16.75 -20.55
CA ILE A 275 -1.53 16.43 -21.41
C ILE A 275 -2.28 17.72 -21.79
N PHE A 276 -2.67 18.52 -20.81
CA PHE A 276 -3.44 19.74 -21.07
C PHE A 276 -2.63 20.90 -21.68
N LYS A 277 -1.29 20.80 -21.68
CA LYS A 277 -0.37 21.79 -22.30
C LYS A 277 0.02 21.47 -23.75
N HIS A 278 -0.66 20.58 -24.46
CA HIS A 278 -0.31 20.18 -25.82
C HIS A 278 1.07 19.48 -26.01
N THR A 279 1.68 18.98 -24.96
CA THR A 279 2.95 18.26 -25.10
C THR A 279 2.76 16.75 -25.26
N ARG A 280 1.52 16.28 -25.28
CA ARG A 280 1.08 14.91 -25.55
C ARG A 280 -0.08 14.94 -26.55
N GLU A 281 0.26 15.15 -27.80
CA GLU A 281 -0.70 15.38 -28.92
C GLU A 281 -1.70 14.25 -29.07
N GLU A 282 -1.28 13.00 -28.81
CA GLU A 282 -2.12 11.81 -28.94
C GLU A 282 -3.38 11.88 -28.08
N TYR A 283 -3.30 12.46 -26.90
CA TYR A 283 -4.48 12.65 -26.03
C TYR A 283 -5.46 13.67 -26.58
N LEU A 284 -4.92 14.71 -27.19
CA LEU A 284 -5.74 15.81 -27.71
C LEU A 284 -6.47 15.37 -28.99
N GLU A 285 -5.78 14.64 -29.86
CA GLU A 285 -6.36 14.12 -31.10
C GLU A 285 -7.41 13.04 -30.82
N GLU A 286 -7.07 12.02 -30.03
CA GLU A 286 -7.96 10.87 -29.76
C GLU A 286 -9.17 11.23 -28.89
N LEU A 287 -9.02 12.16 -27.94
CA LEU A 287 -10.11 12.59 -27.05
C LEU A 287 -10.78 13.90 -27.48
N ASN A 288 -10.39 14.45 -28.64
CA ASN A 288 -10.85 15.75 -29.12
C ASN A 288 -10.74 16.87 -28.03
N LEU A 289 -9.65 16.83 -27.27
CA LEU A 289 -9.38 17.82 -26.24
C LEU A 289 -8.71 19.05 -26.87
N GLN A 290 -8.88 20.21 -26.25
CA GLN A 290 -8.15 21.44 -26.57
C GLN A 290 -7.16 21.76 -25.45
N GLU A 291 -6.15 22.56 -25.80
CA GLU A 291 -5.27 23.12 -24.78
C GLU A 291 -6.08 23.88 -23.71
N ASP A 292 -5.81 23.59 -22.45
CA ASP A 292 -6.51 24.20 -21.32
C ASP A 292 -5.52 24.77 -20.31
N GLN A 293 -5.17 26.05 -20.49
CA GLN A 293 -4.18 26.75 -19.67
C GLN A 293 -4.57 26.81 -18.18
N GLU A 294 -5.88 26.86 -17.86
CA GLU A 294 -6.31 26.88 -16.48
C GLU A 294 -6.17 25.50 -15.81
N ARG A 295 -6.47 24.39 -16.52
CA ARG A 295 -6.14 23.04 -16.04
C ARG A 295 -4.64 22.84 -15.86
N VAL A 296 -3.83 23.31 -16.81
CA VAL A 296 -2.36 23.31 -16.72
C VAL A 296 -1.91 24.00 -15.43
N ARG A 297 -2.42 25.22 -15.17
CA ARG A 297 -2.08 26.00 -13.98
C ARG A 297 -2.46 25.27 -12.68
N ARG A 298 -3.68 24.69 -12.61
CA ARG A 298 -4.16 23.99 -11.42
C ARG A 298 -3.37 22.71 -11.14
N TYR A 299 -3.17 21.85 -12.14
CA TYR A 299 -2.34 20.65 -11.97
C TYR A 299 -0.90 20.99 -11.61
N LYS A 300 -0.35 22.09 -12.14
CA LYS A 300 1.00 22.52 -11.78
C LYS A 300 1.10 22.93 -10.31
N ILE A 301 0.15 23.71 -9.79
CA ILE A 301 0.11 24.10 -8.38
C ILE A 301 0.01 22.86 -7.49
N ILE A 302 -0.86 21.91 -7.86
CA ILE A 302 -1.02 20.64 -7.12
C ILE A 302 0.28 19.83 -7.19
N TRP A 303 0.90 19.70 -8.36
CA TRP A 303 2.18 19.02 -8.53
C TRP A 303 3.28 19.62 -7.67
N ASP A 304 3.44 20.94 -7.69
CA ASP A 304 4.44 21.65 -6.89
C ASP A 304 4.21 21.33 -5.38
N TYR A 305 2.96 21.43 -4.91
CA TYR A 305 2.64 21.13 -3.51
C TYR A 305 2.90 19.67 -3.12
N LEU A 306 2.47 18.72 -3.94
CA LEU A 306 2.69 17.29 -3.69
C LEU A 306 4.18 16.92 -3.69
N SER A 307 4.97 17.56 -4.57
CA SER A 307 6.42 17.34 -4.66
C SER A 307 7.17 17.95 -3.47
N ASP A 308 6.83 19.18 -3.10
CA ASP A 308 7.51 19.89 -2.01
C ASP A 308 7.16 19.33 -0.62
N LYS A 309 6.00 18.69 -0.50
CA LYS A 309 5.45 18.16 0.76
C LYS A 309 5.31 16.64 0.76
N ASP A 310 6.08 15.93 -0.06
CA ASP A 310 6.04 14.46 -0.18
C ASP A 310 6.21 13.75 1.17
N TYR A 311 7.04 14.31 2.06
CA TYR A 311 7.27 13.79 3.42
C TYR A 311 6.03 13.82 4.33
N LEU A 312 4.99 14.60 3.98
CA LEU A 312 3.68 14.64 4.66
C LEU A 312 2.69 13.64 4.05
N GLN A 313 2.99 13.11 2.85
CA GLN A 313 2.12 12.22 2.07
C GLN A 313 0.70 12.80 1.85
N PRO A 314 0.58 14.04 1.35
CA PRO A 314 -0.70 14.69 1.14
C PRO A 314 -1.52 13.95 0.10
N LYS A 315 -2.85 13.98 0.24
CA LYS A 315 -3.81 13.49 -0.75
C LYS A 315 -4.75 14.60 -1.18
N VAL A 316 -5.36 14.44 -2.35
CA VAL A 316 -6.25 15.44 -2.96
C VAL A 316 -7.65 14.83 -3.19
N PRO A 317 -8.37 14.43 -2.12
CA PRO A 317 -9.70 13.83 -2.28
C PRO A 317 -10.72 14.79 -2.91
N ASP A 318 -10.49 16.09 -2.80
CA ASP A 318 -11.28 17.19 -3.32
C ASP A 318 -10.92 17.57 -4.79
N LEU A 319 -10.18 16.73 -5.51
CA LEU A 319 -9.71 17.04 -6.87
C LEU A 319 -10.85 17.31 -7.86
N ASP A 320 -11.96 16.59 -7.76
CA ASP A 320 -13.11 16.79 -8.66
C ASP A 320 -13.79 18.14 -8.43
N ASP A 321 -13.71 18.69 -7.20
CA ASP A 321 -14.21 20.01 -6.85
C ASP A 321 -13.24 21.12 -7.25
N ILE A 322 -12.01 20.78 -7.60
CA ILE A 322 -10.94 21.71 -7.97
C ILE A 322 -10.71 21.72 -9.49
N VAL A 323 -10.46 20.56 -10.06
CA VAL A 323 -10.07 20.41 -11.47
C VAL A 323 -10.69 19.14 -12.07
N PRO A 324 -12.05 19.07 -12.18
CA PRO A 324 -12.73 17.95 -12.79
C PRO A 324 -12.24 17.71 -14.23
N LEU A 325 -12.27 16.46 -14.68
CA LEU A 325 -11.91 16.11 -16.05
C LEU A 325 -12.90 16.70 -17.07
N PRO A 326 -12.46 17.03 -18.30
CA PRO A 326 -13.34 17.41 -19.40
C PRO A 326 -14.44 16.32 -19.65
N PRO A 327 -15.66 16.70 -20.07
CA PRO A 327 -16.08 18.05 -20.50
C PRO A 327 -16.57 18.97 -19.38
N ALA A 328 -16.38 18.61 -18.09
CA ALA A 328 -16.84 19.44 -16.97
C ALA A 328 -16.12 20.81 -16.96
N LYS A 329 -16.88 21.84 -16.64
CA LYS A 329 -16.35 23.19 -16.47
C LYS A 329 -15.55 23.29 -15.17
N LEU A 330 -14.49 24.10 -15.18
CA LEU A 330 -13.71 24.38 -13.99
C LEU A 330 -14.51 25.30 -13.04
N PRO A 331 -14.68 24.90 -11.76
CA PRO A 331 -15.24 25.77 -10.73
C PRO A 331 -14.23 26.87 -10.32
N GLU A 332 -14.68 27.85 -9.52
CA GLU A 332 -13.75 28.77 -8.85
C GLU A 332 -12.86 27.99 -7.86
N TRP A 333 -11.61 28.41 -7.74
CA TRP A 333 -10.64 27.77 -6.85
C TRP A 333 -9.64 28.79 -6.30
N ASP A 334 -9.37 28.75 -5.03
CA ASP A 334 -8.44 29.64 -4.31
C ASP A 334 -6.97 29.24 -4.41
N GLY A 335 -6.66 28.13 -5.10
CA GLY A 335 -5.28 27.64 -5.26
C GLY A 335 -4.79 26.68 -4.17
N LYS A 336 -5.66 26.26 -3.23
CA LYS A 336 -5.29 25.33 -2.17
C LYS A 336 -6.11 24.04 -2.25
N ILE A 337 -5.48 22.91 -1.92
CA ILE A 337 -6.14 21.60 -1.73
C ILE A 337 -6.65 21.46 -0.28
N ALA A 338 -7.59 20.57 -0.05
CA ALA A 338 -8.17 20.36 1.29
C ALA A 338 -7.11 20.03 2.36
N PHE A 339 -6.13 19.17 2.02
CA PHE A 339 -5.03 18.86 2.93
C PHE A 339 -4.22 20.11 3.30
N GLN A 340 -3.93 20.99 2.33
CA GLN A 340 -3.18 22.24 2.57
C GLN A 340 -3.97 23.17 3.50
N ARG A 341 -5.28 23.34 3.25
CA ARG A 341 -6.13 24.17 4.13
C ARG A 341 -6.14 23.64 5.56
N TRP A 342 -6.23 22.31 5.73
CA TRP A 342 -6.16 21.68 7.04
C TRP A 342 -4.79 21.87 7.70
N PHE A 343 -3.70 21.64 6.97
CA PHE A 343 -2.34 21.70 7.49
C PHE A 343 -1.91 23.13 7.85
N GLU A 344 -2.32 24.12 7.07
CA GLU A 344 -2.04 25.56 7.32
C GLU A 344 -3.08 26.22 8.22
N GLY A 345 -4.15 25.50 8.57
CA GLY A 345 -5.24 26.01 9.37
C GLY A 345 -4.95 26.04 10.87
N GLU A 346 -5.98 26.33 11.64
CA GLU A 346 -5.90 26.37 13.09
C GLU A 346 -5.67 24.94 13.65
N ALA A 347 -4.77 24.85 14.64
CA ALA A 347 -4.50 23.58 15.31
C ALA A 347 -5.74 23.03 16.00
N PRO A 348 -6.01 21.70 15.90
CA PRO A 348 -7.07 21.07 16.67
C PRO A 348 -6.88 21.36 18.17
N PRO A 349 -7.96 21.58 18.91
CA PRO A 349 -7.87 21.85 20.34
C PRO A 349 -7.24 20.66 21.06
N LYS A 350 -6.43 20.97 22.08
CA LYS A 350 -5.85 19.93 22.91
C LYS A 350 -6.97 19.13 23.59
N PRO A 351 -6.95 17.79 23.52
CA PRO A 351 -7.94 16.95 24.19
C PRO A 351 -8.02 17.24 25.69
N ASP A 352 -9.26 17.24 26.22
CA ASP A 352 -9.47 17.41 27.65
C ASP A 352 -8.76 16.29 28.42
N GLU A 353 -8.06 16.66 29.47
CA GLU A 353 -7.30 15.73 30.31
C GLU A 353 -8.22 14.69 30.99
N ALA A 354 -9.45 15.05 31.32
CA ALA A 354 -10.44 14.10 31.86
C ALA A 354 -10.81 13.03 30.82
N LEU A 355 -10.95 13.40 29.53
CA LEU A 355 -11.17 12.48 28.43
C LEU A 355 -9.97 11.54 28.26
N VAL A 356 -8.75 12.09 28.23
CA VAL A 356 -7.51 11.30 28.08
C VAL A 356 -7.39 10.27 29.21
N ARG A 357 -7.57 10.67 30.47
CA ARG A 357 -7.49 9.79 31.63
C ARG A 357 -8.59 8.71 31.64
N ARG A 358 -9.80 9.05 31.23
CA ARG A 358 -10.91 8.09 31.11
C ARG A 358 -10.62 7.03 30.05
N LEU A 359 -10.20 7.43 28.85
CA LEU A 359 -9.84 6.49 27.78
C LEU A 359 -8.62 5.64 28.16
N ALA A 360 -7.62 6.22 28.84
CA ALA A 360 -6.47 5.47 29.37
C ALA A 360 -6.93 4.39 30.35
N TRP A 361 -7.78 4.77 31.33
CA TRP A 361 -8.30 3.83 32.32
C TRP A 361 -9.10 2.69 31.66
N GLN A 362 -9.95 2.98 30.69
CA GLN A 362 -10.72 1.96 29.94
C GLN A 362 -9.81 0.92 29.28
N ALA A 363 -8.67 1.35 28.75
CA ALA A 363 -7.69 0.47 28.12
C ALA A 363 -6.66 -0.12 29.12
N GLY A 364 -6.74 0.22 30.42
CA GLY A 364 -5.77 -0.20 31.44
C GLY A 364 -4.38 0.40 31.21
N LEU A 365 -4.35 1.68 30.80
CA LEU A 365 -3.15 2.43 30.50
C LEU A 365 -2.95 3.57 31.51
N ASN A 366 -1.69 3.96 31.69
CA ASN A 366 -1.33 5.18 32.40
C ASN A 366 -1.63 6.41 31.53
N GLY A 367 -2.37 7.38 32.08
CA GLY A 367 -2.82 8.57 31.35
C GLY A 367 -1.69 9.51 30.88
N ASP A 368 -0.54 9.48 31.54
CA ASP A 368 0.58 10.37 31.23
C ASP A 368 1.53 9.78 30.18
N THR A 369 1.64 8.44 30.12
CA THR A 369 2.56 7.74 29.20
C THR A 369 1.86 6.95 28.10
N GLY A 370 0.60 6.53 28.32
CA GLY A 370 -0.11 5.60 27.45
C GLY A 370 0.42 4.16 27.49
N LEU A 371 1.33 3.84 28.43
CA LEU A 371 1.84 2.50 28.67
C LEU A 371 0.91 1.74 29.64
N ASP A 372 1.11 0.42 29.77
CA ASP A 372 0.33 -0.39 30.70
C ASP A 372 0.45 0.13 32.13
N GLU A 373 -0.68 0.38 32.78
CA GLU A 373 -0.76 1.04 34.10
C GLU A 373 -0.04 0.25 35.20
N LYS A 374 -0.02 -1.09 35.12
CA LYS A 374 0.55 -1.96 36.17
C LYS A 374 2.04 -2.18 35.98
N THR A 375 2.49 -2.25 34.74
CA THR A 375 3.86 -2.67 34.41
C THR A 375 4.76 -1.54 33.92
N GLY A 376 4.18 -0.43 33.45
CA GLY A 376 4.92 0.64 32.78
C GLY A 376 5.49 0.24 31.41
N MET A 377 5.15 -0.94 30.91
CA MET A 377 5.62 -1.51 29.63
C MET A 377 4.61 -1.29 28.52
N PRO A 378 5.00 -1.50 27.24
CA PRO A 378 4.03 -1.54 26.14
C PRO A 378 2.89 -2.50 26.42
N LYS A 379 1.64 -2.03 26.20
CA LYS A 379 0.45 -2.84 26.44
C LYS A 379 0.48 -4.10 25.58
N LYS A 380 0.20 -5.24 26.20
CA LYS A 380 0.01 -6.50 25.48
C LYS A 380 -1.35 -6.50 24.76
N PRO A 381 -1.46 -7.18 23.61
CA PRO A 381 -2.74 -7.33 22.93
C PRO A 381 -3.79 -7.92 23.86
N THR A 382 -5.03 -7.48 23.71
CA THR A 382 -6.18 -8.09 24.40
C THR A 382 -6.39 -9.50 23.85
N LYS A 383 -6.76 -10.45 24.69
CA LYS A 383 -7.00 -11.84 24.28
C LYS A 383 -8.30 -11.97 23.48
#